data_11274a5bca296e35ae65696290b8b330
#
_entry.id   11274a5bca296e35ae65696290b8b330
#
_cell.length_a   1.000
_cell.length_b   1.000
_cell.length_c   1.000
_cell.angle_alpha   90.00
_cell.angle_beta   90.00
_cell.angle_gamma   90.00
#
_symmetry.space_group_name_H-M   'P 1'
#
loop_
_entity.id
_entity.type
_entity.pdbx_description
1 polymer ?
#
loop_
_entity_poly.entity_id
_entity_poly.type
_entity_poly.pdbx_seq_one_letter_code
_entity_poly.pdbx_strand_id
1 'polypeptide(L)'
;MNAPATDAIALARALLRCPSVTPAEGGALALLENVLTSAGFEVHRLTFAEPGTAPIENLYARIGTGAPHLVFAGHTDVVPPGDDAAWSQPPFAGEVVGDTLYGRGAVDMKGAIACAVAATLDYLAEGPPQGTISFLITGDEEGIAVNGTVKLLQWAAERGEAFDHCILGEPTNTDALGDMIKVGRRGSQNGTLVVTGKQGHVAYPERADNPVRGLVALMGALMYEPLDDGSENFGPSNLEFTSIDIGNPVVNLIPAQARARFNVRFNDNYTRESLRALLEVRAQNTARGHIRWHIEWEPSNADAFLAPPGPFTDLVVSAIEKVTGCTPVLSTSGGTSDARFIKDHCPVLEFGLVGRTMHQVDERTPVGDLVQLTAVYRKILEWYFAYSDAVLGRQRSE
;
A
#
# COMPACT_ATOMS: atom_id res chain seq x y z
N MET A 1 25.29 -9.13 25.63
CA MET A 1 24.74 -9.88 24.50
C MET A 1 24.58 -8.86 23.38
N ASN A 2 25.59 -8.75 22.51
CA ASN A 2 25.63 -7.76 21.46
C ASN A 2 25.01 -8.30 20.18
N ALA A 3 24.07 -7.53 19.67
CA ALA A 3 23.67 -7.28 18.29
C ALA A 3 23.00 -8.40 17.46
N PRO A 4 21.68 -8.66 17.67
CA PRO A 4 20.87 -8.98 16.51
C PRO A 4 20.38 -7.72 15.78
N ALA A 5 20.68 -6.52 16.29
CA ALA A 5 20.05 -5.27 15.84
C ALA A 5 20.58 -4.73 14.49
N THR A 6 21.72 -5.16 14.02
CA THR A 6 22.29 -4.76 12.72
C THR A 6 22.11 -5.83 11.61
N ASP A 7 21.64 -7.02 11.96
CA ASP A 7 21.39 -8.08 10.99
C ASP A 7 19.94 -8.05 10.49
N ALA A 8 19.76 -7.51 9.28
CA ALA A 8 18.46 -7.42 8.62
C ALA A 8 17.77 -8.80 8.48
N ILE A 9 18.55 -9.87 8.23
CA ILE A 9 18.01 -11.22 8.07
C ILE A 9 17.49 -11.75 9.39
N ALA A 10 18.25 -11.58 10.48
CA ALA A 10 17.82 -12.00 11.82
C ALA A 10 16.57 -11.22 12.27
N LEU A 11 16.52 -9.91 12.00
CA LEU A 11 15.34 -9.08 12.30
C LEU A 11 14.12 -9.46 11.44
N ALA A 12 14.30 -9.67 10.13
CA ALA A 12 13.23 -10.13 9.26
C ALA A 12 12.65 -11.48 9.73
N ARG A 13 13.51 -12.46 10.06
CA ARG A 13 13.08 -13.74 10.64
C ARG A 13 12.28 -13.57 11.93
N ALA A 14 12.74 -12.68 12.81
CA ALA A 14 12.04 -12.39 14.07
C ALA A 14 10.67 -11.74 13.84
N LEU A 15 10.57 -10.80 12.91
CA LEU A 15 9.29 -10.17 12.52
C LEU A 15 8.33 -11.17 11.86
N LEU A 16 8.83 -12.09 11.02
CA LEU A 16 8.01 -13.14 10.41
C LEU A 16 7.41 -14.10 11.43
N ARG A 17 8.09 -14.32 12.56
CA ARG A 17 7.58 -15.15 13.66
C ARG A 17 6.48 -14.48 14.48
N CYS A 18 6.18 -13.23 14.21
CA CYS A 18 5.07 -12.50 14.81
C CYS A 18 3.85 -12.64 13.86
N PRO A 19 2.81 -13.45 14.22
CA PRO A 19 1.67 -13.70 13.34
C PRO A 19 0.68 -12.52 13.38
N SER A 20 1.10 -11.39 12.86
CA SER A 20 0.35 -10.12 12.84
C SER A 20 -0.66 -10.06 11.69
N VAL A 21 -1.53 -11.06 11.61
CA VAL A 21 -2.65 -11.04 10.66
C VAL A 21 -3.63 -9.96 11.08
N THR A 22 -3.88 -8.97 10.18
CA THR A 22 -4.75 -7.83 10.50
C THR A 22 -6.09 -8.28 11.10
N PRO A 23 -6.60 -7.68 12.18
CA PRO A 23 -6.12 -6.48 12.90
C PRO A 23 -5.16 -6.77 14.07
N ALA A 24 -4.61 -7.97 14.17
CA ALA A 24 -3.76 -8.37 15.30
C ALA A 24 -2.31 -7.88 15.13
N GLU A 25 -1.72 -7.36 16.19
CA GLU A 25 -0.32 -6.89 16.23
C GLU A 25 0.68 -8.06 16.26
N GLY A 26 0.32 -9.18 16.85
CA GLY A 26 1.07 -10.43 16.84
C GLY A 26 2.47 -10.41 17.47
N GLY A 27 2.87 -9.33 18.15
CA GLY A 27 4.19 -9.12 18.74
C GLY A 27 5.19 -8.36 17.84
N ALA A 28 4.82 -8.00 16.61
CA ALA A 28 5.70 -7.35 15.64
C ALA A 28 6.11 -5.94 16.08
N LEU A 29 5.15 -5.13 16.50
CA LEU A 29 5.44 -3.77 16.98
C LEU A 29 6.17 -3.78 18.33
N ALA A 30 5.87 -4.76 19.21
CA ALA A 30 6.61 -4.91 20.48
C ALA A 30 8.08 -5.25 20.23
N LEU A 31 8.37 -6.08 19.23
CA LEU A 31 9.73 -6.38 18.80
C LEU A 31 10.45 -5.12 18.30
N LEU A 32 9.82 -4.35 17.41
CA LEU A 32 10.38 -3.10 16.88
C LEU A 32 10.60 -2.06 17.98
N GLU A 33 9.65 -1.89 18.90
CA GLU A 33 9.80 -1.01 20.06
C GLU A 33 11.05 -1.35 20.87
N ASN A 34 11.24 -2.62 21.18
CA ASN A 34 12.42 -3.07 21.94
C ASN A 34 13.73 -2.79 21.19
N VAL A 35 13.78 -3.05 19.89
CA VAL A 35 14.97 -2.81 19.05
C VAL A 35 15.30 -1.32 18.98
N LEU A 36 14.31 -0.50 18.65
CA LEU A 36 14.48 0.95 18.44
C LEU A 36 14.78 1.69 19.76
N THR A 37 14.08 1.33 20.86
CA THR A 37 14.36 1.90 22.18
C THR A 37 15.78 1.57 22.63
N SER A 38 16.24 0.34 22.39
CA SER A 38 17.61 -0.08 22.74
C SER A 38 18.67 0.68 21.93
N ALA A 39 18.32 1.18 20.76
CA ALA A 39 19.15 2.01 19.89
C ALA A 39 19.07 3.52 20.20
N GLY A 40 18.27 3.92 21.19
CA GLY A 40 18.15 5.31 21.64
C GLY A 40 17.05 6.12 20.95
N PHE A 41 16.15 5.47 20.22
CA PHE A 41 14.98 6.14 19.69
C PHE A 41 13.98 6.50 20.80
N GLU A 42 13.33 7.64 20.66
CA GLU A 42 12.07 7.94 21.34
C GLU A 42 10.96 7.17 20.60
N VAL A 43 10.28 6.25 21.31
CA VAL A 43 9.30 5.34 20.71
C VAL A 43 7.94 5.54 21.34
N HIS A 44 6.91 5.64 20.51
CA HIS A 44 5.50 5.75 20.91
C HIS A 44 4.70 4.60 20.30
N ARG A 45 4.08 3.76 21.15
CA ARG A 45 3.05 2.80 20.77
C ARG A 45 1.70 3.47 20.90
N LEU A 46 0.89 3.40 19.84
CA LEU A 46 -0.37 4.15 19.71
C LEU A 46 -1.47 3.23 19.23
N THR A 47 -2.57 3.18 19.97
CA THR A 47 -3.75 2.42 19.58
C THR A 47 -4.85 3.37 19.15
N PHE A 48 -5.36 3.19 17.93
CA PHE A 48 -6.49 3.95 17.41
C PHE A 48 -7.68 3.04 17.14
N ALA A 49 -8.90 3.59 17.32
CA ALA A 49 -10.15 2.88 17.06
C ALA A 49 -11.24 3.87 16.64
N GLU A 50 -11.90 3.60 15.53
CA GLU A 50 -13.13 4.29 15.14
C GLU A 50 -14.34 3.43 15.52
N PRO A 51 -15.52 4.04 15.78
CA PRO A 51 -16.73 3.30 16.08
C PRO A 51 -17.05 2.25 15.01
N GLY A 52 -17.23 1.02 15.44
CA GLY A 52 -17.53 -0.11 14.54
C GLY A 52 -16.33 -0.76 13.85
N THR A 53 -15.11 -0.35 14.20
CA THR A 53 -13.87 -0.95 13.70
C THR A 53 -13.07 -1.60 14.82
N ALA A 54 -12.17 -2.51 14.47
CA ALA A 54 -11.23 -3.07 15.44
C ALA A 54 -10.19 -2.00 15.86
N PRO A 55 -9.73 -2.00 17.12
CA PRO A 55 -8.59 -1.19 17.51
C PRO A 55 -7.31 -1.69 16.83
N ILE A 56 -6.49 -0.76 16.37
CA ILE A 56 -5.22 -1.04 15.69
C ILE A 56 -4.08 -0.42 16.45
N GLU A 57 -3.03 -1.19 16.66
CA GLU A 57 -1.78 -0.70 17.21
C GLU A 57 -0.85 -0.20 16.10
N ASN A 58 -0.18 0.92 16.39
CA ASN A 58 0.77 1.57 15.52
C ASN A 58 2.02 1.97 16.31
N LEU A 59 3.12 2.25 15.61
CA LEU A 59 4.37 2.68 16.22
C LEU A 59 4.92 3.90 15.48
N TYR A 60 5.26 4.94 16.24
CA TYR A 60 6.11 6.04 15.80
C TYR A 60 7.41 6.01 16.60
N ALA A 61 8.54 6.11 15.91
CA ALA A 61 9.85 6.19 16.56
C ALA A 61 10.70 7.26 15.87
N ARG A 62 11.45 8.05 16.66
CA ARG A 62 12.33 9.08 16.14
C ARG A 62 13.67 9.12 16.86
N ILE A 63 14.70 9.57 16.13
CA ILE A 63 16.01 9.88 16.68
C ILE A 63 16.58 11.11 15.98
N GLY A 64 17.35 11.92 16.69
CA GLY A 64 17.89 13.19 16.20
C GLY A 64 16.91 14.34 16.36
N THR A 65 17.26 15.51 15.85
CA THR A 65 16.48 16.76 15.99
C THR A 65 16.65 17.66 14.78
N GLY A 66 15.58 18.37 14.42
CA GLY A 66 15.59 19.33 13.33
C GLY A 66 15.57 18.71 11.94
N ALA A 67 15.71 19.56 10.95
CA ALA A 67 15.78 19.19 9.53
C ALA A 67 17.22 18.87 9.10
N PRO A 68 17.40 18.01 8.08
CA PRO A 68 16.34 17.33 7.32
C PRO A 68 15.73 16.16 8.11
N HIS A 69 14.45 15.87 7.87
CA HIS A 69 13.71 14.79 8.50
C HIS A 69 13.33 13.72 7.49
N LEU A 70 14.01 12.58 7.52
CA LEU A 70 13.70 11.41 6.69
C LEU A 70 12.84 10.42 7.47
N VAL A 71 11.76 9.97 6.85
CA VAL A 71 10.85 8.96 7.40
C VAL A 71 10.99 7.65 6.62
N PHE A 72 11.13 6.54 7.34
CA PHE A 72 10.84 5.21 6.81
C PHE A 72 9.44 4.80 7.26
N ALA A 73 8.56 4.54 6.30
CA ALA A 73 7.21 4.10 6.57
C ALA A 73 7.00 2.63 6.16
N GLY A 74 6.03 1.97 6.80
CA GLY A 74 5.66 0.60 6.47
C GLY A 74 4.57 0.04 7.36
N HIS A 75 4.18 -1.20 7.08
CA HIS A 75 3.21 -1.94 7.87
C HIS A 75 3.75 -3.28 8.35
N THR A 76 3.31 -3.69 9.54
CA THR A 76 3.65 -5.00 10.10
C THR A 76 2.50 -5.99 10.03
N ASP A 77 1.29 -5.51 9.78
CA ASP A 77 0.15 -6.39 9.52
C ASP A 77 0.32 -7.11 8.17
N VAL A 78 -0.32 -8.26 8.06
CA VAL A 78 -0.24 -9.12 6.88
C VAL A 78 -1.59 -9.73 6.58
N VAL A 79 -1.85 -10.04 5.31
CA VAL A 79 -3.03 -10.81 4.90
C VAL A 79 -2.98 -12.23 5.49
N PRO A 80 -4.12 -12.90 5.70
CA PRO A 80 -4.15 -14.30 6.11
C PRO A 80 -3.28 -15.19 5.22
N PRO A 81 -2.57 -16.19 5.77
CA PRO A 81 -1.71 -17.09 4.99
C PRO A 81 -2.47 -18.03 4.07
N GLY A 82 -3.78 -18.21 4.28
CA GLY A 82 -4.59 -19.19 3.59
C GLY A 82 -4.50 -20.57 4.26
N ASP A 83 -4.46 -21.63 3.44
CA ASP A 83 -4.31 -23.00 3.97
C ASP A 83 -2.85 -23.27 4.34
N ASP A 84 -2.56 -23.38 5.62
CA ASP A 84 -1.22 -23.66 6.15
C ASP A 84 -0.63 -24.97 5.59
N ALA A 85 -1.46 -25.95 5.24
CA ALA A 85 -1.01 -27.22 4.66
C ALA A 85 -0.48 -27.07 3.22
N ALA A 86 -0.80 -25.98 2.56
CA ALA A 86 -0.28 -25.68 1.22
C ALA A 86 1.13 -25.07 1.24
N TRP A 87 1.61 -24.58 2.40
CA TRP A 87 2.92 -23.99 2.53
C TRP A 87 4.02 -25.05 2.64
N SER A 88 5.12 -24.84 1.90
CA SER A 88 6.31 -25.72 2.01
C SER A 88 7.11 -25.47 3.29
N GLN A 89 7.02 -24.26 3.85
CA GLN A 89 7.53 -23.88 5.16
C GLN A 89 6.39 -23.18 5.94
N PRO A 90 6.21 -23.44 7.25
CA PRO A 90 5.13 -22.78 8.00
C PRO A 90 5.16 -21.25 7.83
N PRO A 91 4.02 -20.59 7.57
CA PRO A 91 3.96 -19.18 7.15
C PRO A 91 4.56 -18.18 8.17
N PHE A 92 4.62 -18.57 9.44
CA PHE A 92 5.19 -17.73 10.51
C PHE A 92 6.43 -18.36 11.16
N ALA A 93 7.14 -19.25 10.48
CA ALA A 93 8.38 -19.82 11.01
C ALA A 93 9.61 -18.94 10.75
N GLY A 94 9.59 -18.11 9.69
CA GLY A 94 10.72 -17.30 9.27
C GLY A 94 11.94 -18.15 8.94
N GLU A 95 11.73 -19.25 8.19
CA GLU A 95 12.77 -20.19 7.85
C GLU A 95 13.58 -19.75 6.63
N VAL A 96 14.90 -19.95 6.72
CA VAL A 96 15.80 -19.77 5.57
C VAL A 96 16.12 -21.17 5.03
N VAL A 97 15.74 -21.41 3.78
CA VAL A 97 16.04 -22.67 3.08
C VAL A 97 16.92 -22.35 1.89
N GLY A 98 18.15 -22.84 1.93
CA GLY A 98 19.18 -22.41 0.98
C GLY A 98 19.52 -20.93 1.17
N ASP A 99 19.27 -20.14 0.15
CA ASP A 99 19.47 -18.69 0.11
C ASP A 99 18.16 -17.89 0.13
N THR A 100 17.05 -18.51 0.53
CA THR A 100 15.71 -17.95 0.44
C THR A 100 15.02 -17.93 1.81
N LEU A 101 14.51 -16.77 2.21
CA LEU A 101 13.71 -16.56 3.43
C LEU A 101 12.22 -16.74 3.08
N TYR A 102 11.55 -17.66 3.79
CA TYR A 102 10.14 -17.97 3.64
C TYR A 102 9.31 -17.41 4.79
N GLY A 103 8.13 -16.89 4.48
CA GLY A 103 7.13 -16.49 5.47
C GLY A 103 6.15 -15.45 4.95
N ARG A 104 4.94 -15.42 5.50
CA ARG A 104 3.95 -14.38 5.23
C ARG A 104 4.48 -13.03 5.76
N GLY A 105 4.54 -12.03 4.86
CA GLY A 105 5.15 -10.74 5.14
C GLY A 105 6.65 -10.66 4.80
N ALA A 106 7.25 -11.72 4.23
CA ALA A 106 8.66 -11.70 3.84
C ALA A 106 8.96 -10.63 2.79
N VAL A 107 8.01 -10.44 1.87
CA VAL A 107 8.06 -9.45 0.80
C VAL A 107 7.21 -8.24 1.17
N ASP A 108 6.03 -8.46 1.72
CA ASP A 108 5.00 -7.47 1.99
C ASP A 108 4.64 -7.41 3.48
N MET A 109 5.28 -6.47 4.30
CA MET A 109 6.52 -5.77 3.94
C MET A 109 7.54 -5.80 5.10
N LYS A 110 7.43 -6.84 6.00
CA LYS A 110 8.32 -7.00 7.18
C LYS A 110 9.80 -7.10 6.79
N GLY A 111 10.11 -7.70 5.61
CA GLY A 111 11.47 -7.77 5.10
C GLY A 111 12.07 -6.39 4.86
N ALA A 112 11.33 -5.49 4.22
CA ALA A 112 11.77 -4.12 3.96
C ALA A 112 11.90 -3.30 5.26
N ILE A 113 10.99 -3.48 6.22
CA ILE A 113 11.11 -2.85 7.56
C ILE A 113 12.40 -3.30 8.24
N ALA A 114 12.70 -4.60 8.22
CA ALA A 114 13.93 -5.13 8.80
C ALA A 114 15.17 -4.51 8.14
N CYS A 115 15.17 -4.35 6.81
CA CYS A 115 16.25 -3.71 6.07
C CYS A 115 16.40 -2.23 6.45
N ALA A 116 15.29 -1.48 6.57
CA ALA A 116 15.32 -0.07 6.94
C ALA A 116 15.84 0.14 8.36
N VAL A 117 15.40 -0.67 9.32
CA VAL A 117 15.88 -0.64 10.70
C VAL A 117 17.37 -0.99 10.75
N ALA A 118 17.79 -2.08 10.11
CA ALA A 118 19.20 -2.50 10.12
C ALA A 118 20.10 -1.44 9.48
N ALA A 119 19.71 -0.88 8.33
CA ALA A 119 20.45 0.20 7.66
C ALA A 119 20.58 1.44 8.55
N THR A 120 19.51 1.79 9.26
CA THR A 120 19.51 2.95 10.16
C THR A 120 20.42 2.73 11.37
N LEU A 121 20.38 1.54 11.98
CA LEU A 121 21.24 1.22 13.11
C LEU A 121 22.72 1.18 12.73
N ASP A 122 23.03 0.66 11.54
CA ASP A 122 24.38 0.68 10.99
C ASP A 122 24.85 2.12 10.71
N TYR A 123 23.98 2.98 10.18
CA TYR A 123 24.27 4.41 10.01
C TYR A 123 24.56 5.11 11.35
N LEU A 124 23.76 4.85 12.37
CA LEU A 124 23.91 5.45 13.70
C LEU A 124 25.15 4.94 14.45
N ALA A 125 25.70 3.80 14.09
CA ALA A 125 26.96 3.31 14.67
C ALA A 125 28.16 4.23 14.35
N GLU A 126 28.08 5.03 13.29
CA GLU A 126 29.09 6.03 12.91
C GLU A 126 28.90 7.37 13.64
N GLY A 127 27.74 7.60 14.27
CA GLY A 127 27.41 8.81 15.03
C GLY A 127 25.94 9.22 14.92
N PRO A 128 25.53 10.28 15.64
CA PRO A 128 24.16 10.78 15.58
C PRO A 128 23.84 11.37 14.19
N PRO A 129 22.58 11.31 13.72
CA PRO A 129 22.21 11.89 12.45
C PRO A 129 22.28 13.40 12.46
N GLN A 130 22.64 14.01 11.33
CA GLN A 130 22.60 15.46 11.16
C GLN A 130 21.19 15.89 10.72
N GLY A 131 20.20 15.70 11.58
CA GLY A 131 18.79 15.90 11.34
C GLY A 131 17.98 14.88 12.11
N THR A 132 16.85 14.46 11.56
CA THR A 132 15.92 13.52 12.19
C THR A 132 15.69 12.29 11.30
N ILE A 133 15.66 11.10 11.90
CA ILE A 133 15.19 9.86 11.26
C ILE A 133 13.99 9.37 12.06
N SER A 134 12.90 9.03 11.36
CA SER A 134 11.71 8.45 11.99
C SER A 134 11.26 7.17 11.30
N PHE A 135 10.61 6.32 12.08
CA PHE A 135 9.85 5.17 11.62
C PHE A 135 8.35 5.43 11.87
N LEU A 136 7.53 5.22 10.86
CA LEU A 136 6.09 5.35 10.88
C LEU A 136 5.51 4.00 10.47
N ILE A 137 5.15 3.18 11.47
CA ILE A 137 4.79 1.77 11.25
C ILE A 137 3.35 1.54 11.69
N THR A 138 2.53 1.07 10.76
CA THR A 138 1.11 0.76 11.00
C THR A 138 0.85 -0.74 11.12
N GLY A 139 -0.31 -1.08 11.68
CA GLY A 139 -0.91 -2.41 11.71
C GLY A 139 -2.24 -2.48 10.94
N ASP A 140 -2.53 -1.56 10.00
CA ASP A 140 -3.82 -1.46 9.27
C ASP A 140 -3.65 -1.06 7.79
N GLU A 141 -2.58 -1.49 7.13
CA GLU A 141 -2.45 -1.28 5.67
C GLU A 141 -3.27 -2.32 4.90
N GLU A 142 -3.16 -3.57 5.28
CA GLU A 142 -3.83 -4.73 4.69
C GLU A 142 -5.31 -4.87 5.13
N GLY A 143 -5.75 -3.99 6.03
CA GLY A 143 -7.10 -3.92 6.54
C GLY A 143 -7.94 -2.83 5.88
N ILE A 144 -8.75 -2.16 6.70
CA ILE A 144 -9.64 -1.08 6.22
C ILE A 144 -8.94 0.28 6.14
N ALA A 145 -7.70 0.39 6.62
CA ALA A 145 -6.83 1.57 6.60
C ALA A 145 -7.47 2.84 7.21
N VAL A 146 -8.20 2.68 8.33
CA VAL A 146 -8.88 3.77 9.02
C VAL A 146 -8.17 4.13 10.33
N ASN A 147 -7.62 3.12 11.03
CA ASN A 147 -6.96 3.28 12.32
C ASN A 147 -5.43 3.18 12.23
N GLY A 148 -4.89 3.18 11.02
CA GLY A 148 -3.46 3.05 10.74
C GLY A 148 -2.77 4.39 10.45
N THR A 149 -2.05 4.42 9.35
CA THR A 149 -1.16 5.51 8.92
C THR A 149 -1.82 6.89 8.93
N VAL A 150 -3.09 7.00 8.53
CA VAL A 150 -3.81 8.29 8.56
C VAL A 150 -3.90 8.89 9.97
N LYS A 151 -4.18 8.06 10.99
CA LYS A 151 -4.24 8.50 12.39
C LYS A 151 -2.85 8.77 12.96
N LEU A 152 -1.87 7.98 12.56
CA LEU A 152 -0.49 8.14 12.99
C LEU A 152 0.12 9.46 12.46
N LEU A 153 -0.16 9.80 11.20
CA LEU A 153 0.21 11.08 10.60
C LEU A 153 -0.46 12.28 11.30
N GLN A 154 -1.76 12.16 11.59
CA GLN A 154 -2.47 13.18 12.35
C GLN A 154 -1.86 13.38 13.74
N TRP A 155 -1.59 12.29 14.46
CA TRP A 155 -0.97 12.32 15.78
C TRP A 155 0.42 12.99 15.75
N ALA A 156 1.22 12.68 14.72
CA ALA A 156 2.54 13.29 14.54
C ALA A 156 2.45 14.80 14.25
N ALA A 157 1.54 15.21 13.37
CA ALA A 157 1.31 16.62 13.03
C ALA A 157 0.85 17.44 14.24
N GLU A 158 -0.03 16.89 15.10
CA GLU A 158 -0.48 17.53 16.35
C GLU A 158 0.67 17.78 17.35
N ARG A 159 1.79 17.07 17.20
CA ARG A 159 3.02 17.23 18.00
C ARG A 159 4.08 18.08 17.35
N GLY A 160 3.76 18.65 16.19
CA GLY A 160 4.67 19.52 15.46
C GLY A 160 5.74 18.78 14.66
N GLU A 161 5.55 17.48 14.42
CA GLU A 161 6.43 16.75 13.50
C GLU A 161 6.22 17.26 12.07
N ALA A 162 7.32 17.63 11.44
CA ALA A 162 7.35 18.04 10.04
C ALA A 162 8.33 17.14 9.29
N PHE A 163 7.82 16.38 8.34
CA PHE A 163 8.60 15.46 7.54
C PHE A 163 9.06 16.16 6.26
N ASP A 164 10.34 15.98 5.89
CA ASP A 164 10.84 16.52 4.63
C ASP A 164 10.66 15.50 3.48
N HIS A 165 10.93 14.21 3.74
CA HIS A 165 10.78 13.13 2.75
C HIS A 165 10.46 11.79 3.43
N CYS A 166 9.80 10.90 2.68
CA CYS A 166 9.49 9.55 3.14
C CYS A 166 9.90 8.49 2.11
N ILE A 167 10.41 7.37 2.62
CA ILE A 167 10.55 6.11 1.87
C ILE A 167 9.58 5.10 2.49
N LEU A 168 8.64 4.63 1.70
CA LEU A 168 7.73 3.56 2.06
C LEU A 168 8.28 2.24 1.48
N GLY A 169 8.48 1.23 2.32
CA GLY A 169 9.17 -0.01 1.97
C GLY A 169 8.32 -1.05 1.24
N GLU A 170 7.26 -0.65 0.54
CA GLU A 170 6.40 -1.52 -0.25
C GLU A 170 7.15 -2.33 -1.32
N PRO A 171 6.70 -3.56 -1.66
CA PRO A 171 7.30 -4.37 -2.71
C PRO A 171 7.07 -3.73 -4.08
N THR A 172 8.06 -3.04 -4.60
CA THR A 172 7.97 -2.26 -5.84
C THR A 172 8.63 -2.92 -7.02
N ASN A 173 9.67 -3.71 -6.78
CA ASN A 173 10.47 -4.31 -7.83
C ASN A 173 9.73 -5.50 -8.47
N THR A 174 9.90 -5.66 -9.79
CA THR A 174 9.15 -6.65 -10.58
C THR A 174 9.92 -7.94 -10.77
N ASP A 175 11.15 -7.84 -11.28
CA ASP A 175 11.97 -8.97 -11.67
C ASP A 175 13.27 -9.08 -10.88
N ALA A 176 13.88 -7.95 -10.56
CA ALA A 176 15.13 -7.85 -9.81
C ALA A 176 15.12 -6.63 -8.90
N LEU A 177 15.83 -6.73 -7.78
CA LEU A 177 15.97 -5.59 -6.88
C LEU A 177 16.67 -4.42 -7.59
N GLY A 178 16.05 -3.26 -7.56
CA GLY A 178 16.53 -2.04 -8.21
C GLY A 178 15.95 -1.79 -9.60
N ASP A 179 15.02 -2.60 -10.08
CA ASP A 179 14.40 -2.40 -11.40
C ASP A 179 13.28 -1.36 -11.40
N MET A 180 12.68 -1.04 -10.23
CA MET A 180 11.53 -0.12 -10.17
C MET A 180 11.41 0.64 -8.85
N ILE A 181 11.09 1.94 -8.96
CA ILE A 181 10.62 2.80 -7.87
C ILE A 181 9.18 3.21 -8.18
N LYS A 182 8.29 3.18 -7.18
CA LYS A 182 6.98 3.81 -7.32
C LYS A 182 7.07 5.27 -6.89
N VAL A 183 6.74 6.15 -7.84
CA VAL A 183 6.70 7.61 -7.65
C VAL A 183 5.27 8.13 -7.57
N GLY A 184 4.28 7.25 -7.64
CA GLY A 184 2.87 7.57 -7.56
C GLY A 184 2.02 6.33 -7.64
N ARG A 185 0.73 6.48 -7.35
CA ARG A 185 -0.26 5.38 -7.41
C ARG A 185 -1.54 5.87 -8.05
N ARG A 186 -2.20 4.96 -8.78
CA ARG A 186 -3.55 5.20 -9.27
C ARG A 186 -4.53 5.22 -8.10
N GLY A 187 -5.61 6.00 -8.26
CA GLY A 187 -6.74 5.97 -7.34
C GLY A 187 -7.52 4.66 -7.42
N SER A 188 -8.35 4.42 -6.42
CA SER A 188 -9.21 3.24 -6.35
C SER A 188 -10.60 3.61 -5.86
N GLN A 189 -11.64 3.16 -6.56
CA GLN A 189 -13.04 3.36 -6.17
C GLN A 189 -13.83 2.07 -6.36
N ASN A 190 -14.47 1.61 -5.29
CA ASN A 190 -15.41 0.50 -5.32
C ASN A 190 -16.84 1.00 -5.48
N GLY A 191 -17.66 0.21 -6.16
CA GLY A 191 -19.08 0.45 -6.27
C GLY A 191 -19.87 -0.84 -6.51
N THR A 192 -21.17 -0.78 -6.18
CA THR A 192 -22.12 -1.83 -6.48
C THR A 192 -23.23 -1.26 -7.33
N LEU A 193 -23.32 -1.70 -8.58
CA LEU A 193 -24.43 -1.40 -9.48
C LEU A 193 -25.64 -2.23 -9.05
N VAL A 194 -26.73 -1.57 -8.74
CA VAL A 194 -27.99 -2.19 -8.30
C VAL A 194 -29.08 -1.89 -9.30
N VAL A 195 -29.73 -2.92 -9.81
CA VAL A 195 -30.90 -2.80 -10.69
C VAL A 195 -32.12 -3.41 -10.03
N THR A 196 -33.17 -2.61 -9.92
CA THR A 196 -34.45 -3.00 -9.32
C THR A 196 -35.47 -3.30 -10.40
N GLY A 197 -36.03 -4.50 -10.33
CA GLY A 197 -37.09 -4.96 -11.20
C GLY A 197 -38.42 -5.19 -10.45
N LYS A 198 -39.21 -6.09 -11.00
CA LYS A 198 -40.44 -6.60 -10.38
C LYS A 198 -40.49 -8.11 -10.54
N GLN A 199 -40.54 -8.80 -9.41
CA GLN A 199 -40.64 -10.26 -9.38
C GLN A 199 -41.89 -10.76 -10.08
N GLY A 200 -41.77 -11.89 -10.80
CA GLY A 200 -42.88 -12.56 -11.43
C GLY A 200 -42.53 -13.91 -12.03
N HIS A 201 -43.55 -14.57 -12.60
CA HIS A 201 -43.36 -15.87 -13.24
C HIS A 201 -42.77 -15.70 -14.63
N VAL A 202 -41.74 -16.49 -15.01
CA VAL A 202 -41.03 -16.32 -16.29
C VAL A 202 -41.94 -16.54 -17.51
N ALA A 203 -43.03 -17.28 -17.38
CA ALA A 203 -44.02 -17.48 -18.47
C ALA A 203 -44.93 -16.28 -18.73
N TYR A 204 -44.92 -15.26 -17.83
CA TYR A 204 -45.73 -14.05 -17.93
C TYR A 204 -44.86 -12.81 -17.77
N PRO A 205 -43.88 -12.61 -18.70
CA PRO A 205 -42.92 -11.52 -18.57
C PRO A 205 -43.54 -10.14 -18.60
N GLU A 206 -44.72 -9.99 -19.19
CA GLU A 206 -45.49 -8.73 -19.25
C GLU A 206 -46.02 -8.28 -17.88
N ARG A 207 -46.02 -9.19 -16.87
CA ARG A 207 -46.46 -8.89 -15.47
C ARG A 207 -45.27 -8.65 -14.55
N ALA A 208 -44.06 -8.81 -15.04
CA ALA A 208 -42.81 -8.68 -14.30
C ALA A 208 -41.92 -7.60 -14.94
N ASP A 209 -40.82 -7.30 -14.26
CA ASP A 209 -39.76 -6.45 -14.81
C ASP A 209 -38.44 -7.15 -14.45
N ASN A 210 -37.72 -7.69 -15.44
CA ASN A 210 -36.53 -8.49 -15.20
C ASN A 210 -35.28 -7.59 -15.04
N PRO A 211 -34.74 -7.43 -13.81
CA PRO A 211 -33.60 -6.57 -13.56
C PRO A 211 -32.31 -7.08 -14.20
N VAL A 212 -32.21 -8.38 -14.51
CA VAL A 212 -31.01 -8.97 -15.13
C VAL A 212 -30.75 -8.36 -16.51
N ARG A 213 -31.80 -8.07 -17.29
CA ARG A 213 -31.65 -7.41 -18.60
C ARG A 213 -31.07 -6.01 -18.48
N GLY A 214 -31.56 -5.25 -17.48
CA GLY A 214 -31.06 -3.92 -17.17
C GLY A 214 -29.61 -3.97 -16.67
N LEU A 215 -29.29 -4.92 -15.79
CA LEU A 215 -27.93 -5.09 -15.27
C LEU A 215 -26.93 -5.36 -16.40
N VAL A 216 -27.21 -6.31 -17.28
CA VAL A 216 -26.32 -6.65 -18.41
C VAL A 216 -26.12 -5.45 -19.35
N ALA A 217 -27.18 -4.69 -19.63
CA ALA A 217 -27.09 -3.49 -20.48
C ALA A 217 -26.21 -2.41 -19.84
N LEU A 218 -26.38 -2.12 -18.53
CA LEU A 218 -25.61 -1.12 -17.82
C LEU A 218 -24.16 -1.56 -17.62
N MET A 219 -23.90 -2.80 -17.30
CA MET A 219 -22.52 -3.35 -17.22
C MET A 219 -21.81 -3.19 -18.57
N GLY A 220 -22.48 -3.53 -19.69
CA GLY A 220 -21.94 -3.33 -21.03
C GLY A 220 -21.55 -1.87 -21.27
N ALA A 221 -22.43 -0.94 -20.95
CA ALA A 221 -22.18 0.50 -21.14
C ALA A 221 -20.99 1.02 -20.31
N LEU A 222 -20.78 0.46 -19.10
CA LEU A 222 -19.67 0.85 -18.25
C LEU A 222 -18.32 0.25 -18.68
N MET A 223 -18.32 -0.94 -19.31
CA MET A 223 -17.13 -1.67 -19.72
C MET A 223 -16.64 -1.36 -21.14
N TYR A 224 -17.55 -1.14 -22.10
CA TYR A 224 -17.17 -1.08 -23.52
C TYR A 224 -16.45 0.21 -23.92
N GLU A 225 -16.74 1.32 -23.27
CA GLU A 225 -16.05 2.57 -23.56
C GLU A 225 -14.86 2.72 -22.61
N PRO A 226 -13.63 2.83 -23.11
CA PRO A 226 -12.48 3.18 -22.29
C PRO A 226 -12.75 4.42 -21.44
N LEU A 227 -12.23 4.47 -20.23
CA LEU A 227 -12.36 5.66 -19.39
C LEU A 227 -11.50 6.79 -19.93
N ASP A 228 -10.28 6.45 -20.33
CA ASP A 228 -9.25 7.33 -20.92
C ASP A 228 -8.15 6.49 -21.59
N ASP A 229 -7.22 7.17 -22.25
CA ASP A 229 -6.04 6.57 -22.88
C ASP A 229 -4.78 6.64 -22.00
N GLY A 230 -4.91 7.04 -20.75
CA GLY A 230 -3.80 7.34 -19.84
C GLY A 230 -3.47 8.82 -19.76
N SER A 231 -2.41 9.15 -19.03
CA SER A 231 -1.84 10.48 -18.94
C SER A 231 -0.32 10.41 -19.16
N GLU A 232 0.39 11.53 -19.01
CA GLU A 232 1.85 11.57 -19.14
C GLU A 232 2.55 10.57 -18.20
N ASN A 233 2.02 10.40 -16.99
CA ASN A 233 2.66 9.63 -15.93
C ASN A 233 1.90 8.35 -15.55
N PHE A 234 0.70 8.14 -16.07
CA PHE A 234 -0.15 7.01 -15.71
C PHE A 234 -0.67 6.28 -16.95
N GLY A 235 -0.75 4.97 -16.85
CA GLY A 235 -1.50 4.16 -17.79
C GLY A 235 -3.00 4.45 -17.73
N PRO A 236 -3.79 3.88 -18.68
CA PRO A 236 -5.24 4.04 -18.72
C PRO A 236 -5.94 3.63 -17.44
N SER A 237 -7.01 4.33 -17.11
CA SER A 237 -7.95 3.92 -16.07
C SER A 237 -8.75 2.71 -16.52
N ASN A 238 -9.05 1.79 -15.60
CA ASN A 238 -9.81 0.59 -15.92
C ASN A 238 -10.90 0.31 -14.89
N LEU A 239 -12.04 -0.22 -15.37
CA LEU A 239 -13.14 -0.69 -14.56
C LEU A 239 -13.31 -2.20 -14.74
N GLU A 240 -13.35 -2.93 -13.61
CA GLU A 240 -13.54 -4.37 -13.60
C GLU A 240 -14.72 -4.75 -12.71
N PHE A 241 -15.67 -5.52 -13.27
CA PHE A 241 -16.70 -6.16 -12.47
C PHE A 241 -16.15 -7.41 -11.81
N THR A 242 -16.30 -7.50 -10.50
CA THR A 242 -15.71 -8.58 -9.68
C THR A 242 -16.74 -9.59 -9.18
N SER A 243 -18.03 -9.24 -9.21
CA SER A 243 -19.13 -10.14 -8.80
C SER A 243 -20.44 -9.74 -9.49
N ILE A 244 -21.26 -10.75 -9.78
CA ILE A 244 -22.65 -10.61 -10.19
C ILE A 244 -23.51 -11.44 -9.25
N ASP A 245 -24.36 -10.76 -8.46
CA ASP A 245 -25.14 -11.38 -7.41
C ASP A 245 -26.64 -11.20 -7.67
N ILE A 246 -27.30 -12.28 -8.05
CA ILE A 246 -28.75 -12.32 -8.28
C ILE A 246 -29.42 -13.14 -7.18
N GLY A 247 -28.75 -14.16 -6.67
CA GLY A 247 -29.21 -15.02 -5.54
C GLY A 247 -30.55 -15.71 -5.81
N ASN A 248 -30.92 -15.94 -7.07
CA ASN A 248 -32.19 -16.56 -7.44
C ASN A 248 -32.06 -18.07 -7.62
N PRO A 249 -32.49 -18.91 -6.65
CA PRO A 249 -32.37 -20.36 -6.74
C PRO A 249 -33.47 -21.02 -7.60
N VAL A 250 -34.45 -20.25 -8.10
CA VAL A 250 -35.66 -20.75 -8.74
C VAL A 250 -35.71 -20.34 -10.20
N VAL A 251 -35.59 -21.29 -11.12
CA VAL A 251 -35.47 -21.02 -12.58
C VAL A 251 -36.72 -20.45 -13.24
N ASN A 252 -37.90 -20.65 -12.67
CA ASN A 252 -39.18 -20.14 -13.21
C ASN A 252 -39.64 -18.84 -12.56
N LEU A 253 -38.77 -18.18 -11.77
CA LEU A 253 -39.00 -16.91 -11.08
C LEU A 253 -38.10 -15.81 -11.69
N ILE A 254 -38.68 -14.69 -12.10
CA ILE A 254 -37.95 -13.46 -12.40
C ILE A 254 -37.62 -12.78 -11.07
N PRO A 255 -36.33 -12.46 -10.75
CA PRO A 255 -35.97 -11.83 -9.48
C PRO A 255 -36.45 -10.38 -9.36
N ALA A 256 -36.53 -9.86 -8.14
CA ALA A 256 -36.87 -8.46 -7.89
C ALA A 256 -35.68 -7.52 -8.03
N GLN A 257 -34.47 -8.02 -7.88
CA GLN A 257 -33.22 -7.21 -7.89
C GLN A 257 -32.07 -8.02 -8.49
N ALA A 258 -31.12 -7.34 -9.09
CA ALA A 258 -29.84 -7.86 -9.53
C ALA A 258 -28.74 -6.86 -9.18
N ARG A 259 -27.56 -7.35 -8.79
CA ARG A 259 -26.43 -6.53 -8.31
C ARG A 259 -25.14 -6.97 -9.00
N ALA A 260 -24.23 -6.02 -9.21
CA ALA A 260 -22.87 -6.31 -9.66
C ALA A 260 -21.87 -5.39 -8.96
N ARG A 261 -20.83 -5.97 -8.35
CA ARG A 261 -19.74 -5.22 -7.72
C ARG A 261 -18.63 -4.96 -8.73
N PHE A 262 -18.03 -3.79 -8.63
CA PHE A 262 -16.91 -3.40 -9.47
C PHE A 262 -15.88 -2.57 -8.70
N ASN A 263 -14.66 -2.56 -9.21
CA ASN A 263 -13.59 -1.67 -8.81
C ASN A 263 -13.13 -0.86 -10.02
N VAL A 264 -12.79 0.41 -9.79
CA VAL A 264 -12.15 1.26 -10.79
C VAL A 264 -10.78 1.67 -10.29
N ARG A 265 -9.75 1.41 -11.09
CA ARG A 265 -8.42 2.00 -10.93
C ARG A 265 -8.31 3.18 -11.87
N PHE A 266 -8.13 4.39 -11.32
CA PHE A 266 -8.14 5.62 -12.10
C PHE A 266 -6.86 6.43 -11.94
N ASN A 267 -6.50 7.13 -13.00
CA ASN A 267 -5.33 7.98 -13.08
C ASN A 267 -5.66 9.44 -12.68
N ASP A 268 -4.71 10.34 -12.85
CA ASP A 268 -4.80 11.75 -12.51
C ASP A 268 -5.70 12.60 -13.43
N ASN A 269 -6.29 12.01 -14.47
CA ASN A 269 -7.34 12.65 -15.27
C ASN A 269 -8.66 12.79 -14.48
N TYR A 270 -8.80 12.06 -13.36
CA TYR A 270 -10.03 12.04 -12.56
C TYR A 270 -9.77 12.34 -11.09
N THR A 271 -10.74 13.04 -10.50
CA THR A 271 -11.03 12.92 -9.07
C THR A 271 -12.09 11.83 -8.86
N ARG A 272 -12.26 11.36 -7.62
CA ARG A 272 -13.35 10.39 -7.29
C ARG A 272 -14.72 10.93 -7.71
N GLU A 273 -14.97 12.22 -7.49
CA GLU A 273 -16.24 12.88 -7.83
C GLU A 273 -16.46 12.92 -9.35
N SER A 274 -15.46 13.32 -10.14
CA SER A 274 -15.57 13.37 -11.60
C SER A 274 -15.72 11.99 -12.23
N LEU A 275 -15.01 10.98 -11.67
CA LEU A 275 -15.14 9.59 -12.08
C LEU A 275 -16.55 9.05 -11.83
N ARG A 276 -17.10 9.25 -10.61
CA ARG A 276 -18.46 8.83 -10.25
C ARG A 276 -19.49 9.48 -11.18
N ALA A 277 -19.36 10.79 -11.41
CA ALA A 277 -20.25 11.53 -12.30
C ALA A 277 -20.21 10.98 -13.74
N LEU A 278 -19.02 10.66 -14.27
CA LEU A 278 -18.86 10.06 -15.60
C LEU A 278 -19.60 8.71 -15.69
N LEU A 279 -19.40 7.83 -14.71
CA LEU A 279 -20.02 6.50 -14.71
C LEU A 279 -21.55 6.58 -14.57
N GLU A 280 -22.04 7.48 -13.72
CA GLU A 280 -23.48 7.73 -13.58
C GLU A 280 -24.11 8.28 -14.87
N VAL A 281 -23.43 9.19 -15.59
CA VAL A 281 -23.88 9.69 -16.88
C VAL A 281 -23.92 8.57 -17.92
N ARG A 282 -22.91 7.69 -18.00
CA ARG A 282 -22.92 6.54 -18.91
C ARG A 282 -24.08 5.58 -18.61
N ALA A 283 -24.30 5.27 -17.34
CA ALA A 283 -25.42 4.43 -16.92
C ALA A 283 -26.78 5.08 -17.22
N GLN A 284 -26.94 6.37 -16.94
CA GLN A 284 -28.18 7.11 -17.19
C GLN A 284 -28.53 7.18 -18.70
N ASN A 285 -27.54 7.40 -19.57
CA ASN A 285 -27.71 7.42 -21.00
C ASN A 285 -28.18 6.06 -21.55
N THR A 286 -27.71 4.96 -20.95
CA THR A 286 -28.14 3.60 -21.33
C THR A 286 -29.51 3.26 -20.76
N ALA A 287 -29.80 3.66 -19.53
CA ALA A 287 -31.07 3.39 -18.85
C ALA A 287 -32.27 4.09 -19.54
N ARG A 288 -32.07 5.29 -20.10
CA ARG A 288 -33.09 6.10 -20.79
C ARG A 288 -34.43 6.22 -20.05
N GLY A 289 -34.41 6.14 -18.71
CA GLY A 289 -35.58 6.16 -17.85
C GLY A 289 -36.37 4.84 -17.79
N HIS A 290 -35.94 3.77 -18.50
CA HIS A 290 -36.64 2.48 -18.53
C HIS A 290 -36.06 1.48 -17.52
N ILE A 291 -34.82 1.67 -17.06
CA ILE A 291 -34.14 0.82 -16.07
C ILE A 291 -34.09 1.59 -14.74
N ARG A 292 -34.59 0.97 -13.69
CA ARG A 292 -34.48 1.52 -12.32
C ARG A 292 -33.18 1.02 -11.73
N TRP A 293 -32.23 1.93 -11.55
CA TRP A 293 -30.89 1.60 -11.09
C TRP A 293 -30.34 2.67 -10.13
N HIS A 294 -29.31 2.32 -9.38
CA HIS A 294 -28.40 3.23 -8.67
C HIS A 294 -27.05 2.54 -8.45
N ILE A 295 -26.04 3.32 -8.13
CA ILE A 295 -24.73 2.81 -7.69
C ILE A 295 -24.59 3.10 -6.19
N GLU A 296 -24.32 2.06 -5.42
CA GLU A 296 -23.90 2.17 -4.04
C GLU A 296 -22.38 2.34 -4.05
N TRP A 297 -21.90 3.56 -3.80
CA TRP A 297 -20.48 3.84 -3.72
C TRP A 297 -19.94 3.51 -2.34
N GLU A 298 -18.84 2.74 -2.30
CA GLU A 298 -18.10 2.52 -1.05
C GLU A 298 -17.27 3.77 -0.72
N PRO A 299 -17.07 4.08 0.57
CA PRO A 299 -16.10 5.08 0.98
C PRO A 299 -14.72 4.75 0.42
N SER A 300 -14.02 5.73 -0.08
CA SER A 300 -12.64 5.59 -0.55
C SER A 300 -11.85 6.83 -0.16
N ASN A 301 -10.60 6.63 0.20
CA ASN A 301 -9.58 7.64 0.49
C ASN A 301 -8.37 7.52 -0.44
N ALA A 302 -8.52 6.76 -1.53
CA ALA A 302 -7.47 6.46 -2.48
C ALA A 302 -7.64 7.30 -3.76
N ASP A 303 -7.18 8.54 -3.74
CA ASP A 303 -7.01 9.38 -4.94
C ASP A 303 -5.69 9.03 -5.65
N ALA A 304 -5.65 9.25 -6.96
CA ALA A 304 -4.39 9.16 -7.70
C ALA A 304 -3.42 10.25 -7.24
N PHE A 305 -2.14 9.93 -7.18
CA PHE A 305 -1.11 10.90 -6.84
C PHE A 305 0.20 10.60 -7.55
N LEU A 306 1.01 11.64 -7.74
CA LEU A 306 2.36 11.59 -8.25
C LEU A 306 3.26 12.39 -7.31
N ALA A 307 4.35 11.78 -6.85
CA ALA A 307 5.42 12.52 -6.17
C ALA A 307 6.17 13.34 -7.23
N PRO A 308 6.40 14.64 -6.99
CA PRO A 308 7.10 15.47 -7.97
C PRO A 308 8.53 14.97 -8.19
N PRO A 309 9.01 14.89 -9.44
CA PRO A 309 10.43 14.66 -9.72
C PRO A 309 11.28 15.74 -9.03
N GLY A 310 12.44 15.34 -8.52
CA GLY A 310 13.32 16.31 -7.86
C GLY A 310 14.54 15.68 -7.20
N PRO A 311 15.33 16.50 -6.47
CA PRO A 311 16.61 16.08 -5.91
C PRO A 311 16.52 14.83 -5.01
N PHE A 312 15.39 14.63 -4.32
CA PHE A 312 15.19 13.42 -3.51
C PHE A 312 15.02 12.18 -4.36
N THR A 313 14.22 12.25 -5.43
CA THR A 313 14.07 11.14 -6.39
C THR A 313 15.41 10.80 -7.03
N ASP A 314 16.15 11.81 -7.47
CA ASP A 314 17.47 11.64 -8.09
C ASP A 314 18.49 10.98 -7.15
N LEU A 315 18.46 11.37 -5.88
CA LEU A 315 19.29 10.76 -4.85
C LEU A 315 18.95 9.27 -4.66
N VAL A 316 17.67 8.93 -4.55
CA VAL A 316 17.22 7.54 -4.36
C VAL A 316 17.58 6.70 -5.58
N VAL A 317 17.33 7.19 -6.81
CA VAL A 317 17.75 6.54 -8.06
C VAL A 317 19.25 6.27 -8.05
N SER A 318 20.05 7.30 -7.75
CA SER A 318 21.51 7.17 -7.74
C SER A 318 22.01 6.18 -6.68
N ALA A 319 21.36 6.12 -5.52
CA ALA A 319 21.70 5.16 -4.47
C ALA A 319 21.40 3.72 -4.90
N ILE A 320 20.27 3.50 -5.56
CA ILE A 320 19.92 2.19 -6.13
C ILE A 320 20.93 1.79 -7.20
N GLU A 321 21.21 2.66 -8.18
CA GLU A 321 22.19 2.38 -9.23
C GLU A 321 23.57 2.05 -8.65
N LYS A 322 23.99 2.79 -7.63
CA LYS A 322 25.28 2.58 -6.98
C LYS A 322 25.43 1.20 -6.35
N VAL A 323 24.34 0.67 -5.76
CA VAL A 323 24.36 -0.60 -5.02
C VAL A 323 24.04 -1.78 -5.93
N THR A 324 23.03 -1.65 -6.77
CA THR A 324 22.50 -2.76 -7.57
C THR A 324 23.09 -2.82 -8.99
N GLY A 325 23.59 -1.70 -9.49
CA GLY A 325 23.99 -1.55 -10.90
C GLY A 325 22.82 -1.40 -11.87
N CYS A 326 21.57 -1.32 -11.36
CA CYS A 326 20.35 -1.15 -12.15
C CYS A 326 19.86 0.30 -12.09
N THR A 327 19.45 0.87 -13.21
CA THR A 327 18.71 2.13 -13.26
C THR A 327 17.22 1.82 -13.11
N PRO A 328 16.57 2.24 -12.01
CA PRO A 328 15.15 1.90 -11.77
C PRO A 328 14.23 2.65 -12.73
N VAL A 329 13.15 1.97 -13.15
CA VAL A 329 12.03 2.62 -13.84
C VAL A 329 11.18 3.36 -12.80
N LEU A 330 10.89 4.64 -13.03
CA LEU A 330 9.93 5.41 -12.25
C LEU A 330 8.51 5.04 -12.71
N SER A 331 7.69 4.52 -11.80
CA SER A 331 6.41 3.90 -12.15
C SER A 331 5.29 4.36 -11.23
N THR A 332 4.08 4.42 -11.81
CA THR A 332 2.81 4.68 -11.09
C THR A 332 1.88 3.47 -11.13
N SER A 333 2.37 2.32 -11.62
CA SER A 333 1.58 1.09 -11.76
C SER A 333 1.34 0.40 -10.41
N GLY A 334 0.41 -0.57 -10.38
CA GLY A 334 0.12 -1.42 -9.24
C GLY A 334 -1.11 -1.02 -8.43
N GLY A 335 -1.22 -1.58 -7.23
CA GLY A 335 -2.29 -1.32 -6.27
C GLY A 335 -2.16 0.03 -5.56
N THR A 336 -3.01 0.28 -4.58
CA THR A 336 -2.86 1.40 -3.63
C THR A 336 -1.90 1.01 -2.52
N SER A 337 -1.38 2.01 -1.80
CA SER A 337 -0.54 1.85 -0.61
C SER A 337 -0.78 3.02 0.33
N ASP A 338 -0.21 2.98 1.51
CA ASP A 338 -0.30 4.09 2.48
C ASP A 338 0.43 5.37 2.05
N ALA A 339 1.20 5.33 0.96
CA ALA A 339 1.70 6.54 0.30
C ALA A 339 0.58 7.55 -0.03
N ARG A 340 -0.66 7.07 -0.27
CA ARG A 340 -1.86 7.91 -0.48
C ARG A 340 -2.17 8.87 0.68
N PHE A 341 -1.75 8.55 1.89
CA PHE A 341 -1.89 9.41 3.07
C PHE A 341 -0.64 10.24 3.31
N ILE A 342 0.54 9.63 3.13
CA ILE A 342 1.84 10.26 3.42
C ILE A 342 2.09 11.45 2.49
N LYS A 343 1.66 11.36 1.23
CA LYS A 343 1.82 12.41 0.20
C LYS A 343 1.30 13.79 0.61
N ASP A 344 0.35 13.85 1.53
CA ASP A 344 -0.24 15.11 2.02
C ASP A 344 0.61 15.76 3.13
N HIS A 345 1.66 15.05 3.59
CA HIS A 345 2.57 15.51 4.64
C HIS A 345 3.99 15.74 4.13
N CYS A 346 4.47 14.92 3.19
CA CYS A 346 5.78 15.10 2.55
C CYS A 346 5.85 14.31 1.22
N PRO A 347 6.81 14.63 0.34
CA PRO A 347 7.13 13.79 -0.81
C PRO A 347 7.46 12.37 -0.37
N VAL A 348 6.83 11.37 -1.01
CA VAL A 348 6.99 9.96 -0.69
C VAL A 348 7.36 9.17 -1.93
N LEU A 349 8.36 8.31 -1.80
CA LEU A 349 8.75 7.31 -2.79
C LEU A 349 8.55 5.92 -2.19
N GLU A 350 8.19 4.96 -3.02
CA GLU A 350 8.09 3.58 -2.56
C GLU A 350 9.21 2.75 -3.19
N PHE A 351 9.97 2.07 -2.34
CA PHE A 351 11.03 1.18 -2.76
C PHE A 351 11.24 0.08 -1.72
N GLY A 352 11.08 -1.17 -2.13
CA GLY A 352 11.24 -2.35 -1.27
C GLY A 352 11.67 -3.58 -2.05
N LEU A 353 11.21 -4.75 -1.64
CA LEU A 353 11.61 -6.03 -2.22
C LEU A 353 10.93 -6.33 -3.57
N VAL A 354 11.29 -7.47 -4.16
CA VAL A 354 10.69 -7.97 -5.40
C VAL A 354 9.34 -8.61 -5.11
N GLY A 355 8.26 -8.05 -5.67
CA GLY A 355 6.88 -8.36 -5.32
C GLY A 355 6.30 -9.68 -5.85
N ARG A 356 7.08 -10.55 -6.49
CA ARG A 356 6.59 -11.74 -7.24
C ARG A 356 5.75 -12.71 -6.42
N THR A 357 5.98 -12.84 -5.13
CA THR A 357 5.33 -13.82 -4.25
C THR A 357 4.43 -13.20 -3.19
N MET A 358 4.22 -11.88 -3.21
CA MET A 358 3.34 -11.21 -2.26
C MET A 358 1.93 -11.79 -2.31
N HIS A 359 1.30 -11.96 -1.16
CA HIS A 359 -0.05 -12.52 -0.97
C HIS A 359 -0.22 -14.00 -1.43
N GLN A 360 0.84 -14.65 -1.92
CA GLN A 360 0.79 -16.05 -2.33
C GLN A 360 1.16 -17.00 -1.19
N VAL A 361 0.78 -18.27 -1.33
CA VAL A 361 1.38 -19.36 -0.56
C VAL A 361 2.87 -19.43 -0.91
N ASP A 362 3.70 -19.75 0.07
CA ASP A 362 5.16 -19.73 -0.06
C ASP A 362 5.72 -18.36 -0.44
N GLU A 363 5.14 -17.30 0.14
CA GLU A 363 5.73 -15.96 0.08
C GLU A 363 7.17 -16.02 0.58
N ARG A 364 8.10 -15.48 -0.22
CA ARG A 364 9.53 -15.59 0.04
C ARG A 364 10.34 -14.53 -0.67
N THR A 365 11.55 -14.28 -0.18
CA THR A 365 12.53 -13.40 -0.79
C THR A 365 13.94 -14.02 -0.72
N PRO A 366 14.79 -13.81 -1.74
CA PRO A 366 16.21 -14.16 -1.63
C PRO A 366 16.87 -13.40 -0.47
N VAL A 367 17.72 -14.07 0.28
CA VAL A 367 18.53 -13.42 1.35
C VAL A 367 19.43 -12.33 0.77
N GLY A 368 19.92 -12.54 -0.47
CA GLY A 368 20.69 -11.53 -1.20
C GLY A 368 19.96 -10.21 -1.41
N ASP A 369 18.63 -10.25 -1.66
CA ASP A 369 17.83 -9.06 -1.84
C ASP A 369 17.69 -8.26 -0.54
N LEU A 370 17.58 -8.93 0.62
CA LEU A 370 17.58 -8.27 1.93
C LEU A 370 18.90 -7.55 2.19
N VAL A 371 20.02 -8.19 1.85
CA VAL A 371 21.36 -7.59 2.01
C VAL A 371 21.50 -6.37 1.08
N GLN A 372 21.10 -6.49 -0.17
CA GLN A 372 21.18 -5.38 -1.12
C GLN A 372 20.23 -4.23 -0.76
N LEU A 373 18.98 -4.52 -0.35
CA LEU A 373 18.03 -3.49 0.06
C LEU A 373 18.53 -2.72 1.29
N THR A 374 19.12 -3.43 2.26
CA THR A 374 19.77 -2.81 3.42
C THR A 374 20.90 -1.88 2.99
N ALA A 375 21.72 -2.30 2.03
CA ALA A 375 22.80 -1.46 1.51
C ALA A 375 22.27 -0.23 0.74
N VAL A 376 21.15 -0.36 0.01
CA VAL A 376 20.50 0.79 -0.65
C VAL A 376 20.00 1.79 0.38
N TYR A 377 19.24 1.34 1.39
CA TYR A 377 18.74 2.23 2.44
C TYR A 377 19.87 2.89 3.24
N ARG A 378 20.95 2.15 3.51
CA ARG A 378 22.16 2.71 4.14
C ARG A 378 22.78 3.81 3.28
N LYS A 379 22.86 3.60 1.95
CA LYS A 379 23.39 4.58 1.01
C LYS A 379 22.49 5.82 0.90
N ILE A 380 21.18 5.65 0.93
CA ILE A 380 20.23 6.76 0.98
C ILE A 380 20.44 7.60 2.23
N LEU A 381 20.55 6.99 3.41
CA LEU A 381 20.82 7.69 4.66
C LEU A 381 22.11 8.50 4.60
N GLU A 382 23.23 7.89 4.14
CA GLU A 382 24.51 8.57 3.98
C GLU A 382 24.39 9.84 3.11
N TRP A 383 23.79 9.71 1.95
CA TRP A 383 23.72 10.81 0.99
C TRP A 383 22.66 11.84 1.38
N TYR A 384 21.56 11.41 1.95
CA TYR A 384 20.50 12.31 2.39
C TYR A 384 21.00 13.34 3.42
N PHE A 385 21.74 12.88 4.40
CA PHE A 385 22.28 13.79 5.42
C PHE A 385 23.56 14.52 4.96
N ALA A 386 24.38 13.91 4.09
CA ALA A 386 25.56 14.58 3.55
C ALA A 386 25.22 15.71 2.54
N TYR A 387 24.15 15.57 1.77
CA TYR A 387 23.73 16.52 0.74
C TYR A 387 22.40 17.19 1.05
N SER A 388 22.08 17.39 2.33
CA SER A 388 20.79 17.86 2.82
C SER A 388 20.31 19.18 2.18
N ASP A 389 21.20 20.15 1.98
CA ASP A 389 20.84 21.43 1.35
C ASP A 389 20.37 21.25 -0.08
N ALA A 390 21.06 20.40 -0.85
CA ALA A 390 20.69 20.09 -2.24
C ALA A 390 19.36 19.31 -2.29
N VAL A 391 19.18 18.34 -1.40
CA VAL A 391 17.97 17.51 -1.35
C VAL A 391 16.74 18.32 -0.93
N LEU A 392 16.92 19.29 -0.03
CA LEU A 392 15.85 20.20 0.39
C LEU A 392 15.64 21.40 -0.56
N GLY A 393 16.38 21.47 -1.66
CA GLY A 393 16.32 22.59 -2.60
C GLY A 393 16.77 23.93 -1.99
N ARG A 394 17.56 23.91 -0.90
CA ARG A 394 18.11 25.09 -0.27
C ARG A 394 19.36 25.52 -1.01
N GLN A 395 19.43 26.78 -1.47
CA GLN A 395 20.68 27.35 -1.97
C GLN A 395 21.65 27.48 -0.79
N ARG A 396 22.89 27.00 -0.94
CA ARG A 396 23.94 27.32 0.04
C ARG A 396 24.06 28.84 0.09
N SER A 397 23.81 29.44 1.25
CA SER A 397 24.21 30.82 1.52
C SER A 397 25.73 30.84 1.51
N GLU A 398 26.31 31.50 0.49
CA GLU A 398 27.74 31.78 0.39
C GLU A 398 28.23 32.61 1.57
#